data_a96ee8520cfa1ba06453417423a52625
#
_entry.id   a96ee8520cfa1ba06453417423a52625
#
_cell.length_a   1.000
_cell.length_b   1.000
_cell.length_c   1.000
_cell.angle_alpha   90.00
_cell.angle_beta   90.00
_cell.angle_gamma   90.00
#
_symmetry.space_group_name_H-M   'P 1'
#
loop_
_entity.id
_entity.type
_entity.pdbx_description
1 polymer ?
#
loop_
_entity_poly.entity_id
_entity_poly.type
_entity_poly.pdbx_seq_one_letter_code
_entity_poly.pdbx_strand_id
1 'polypeptide(L)'
;MVAGRIAASPVQRKISRVKTGALTAQEMYIGTTLVDMADVEAIDEKGFITFRTFVGKAGYFIADDHLATAASDDYNSITNRRVIDKAYRVAYVTLLEDLNDEIPVSTEGKLTPAWCASIESDVENAVIAQMTANGNLGNDPTDANDSGVDCAIDRDQDIFTKGKIEIGLRVKPNGYAKYIDVKLGFKTE
;
A
#
# COMPACT_ATOMS: atom_id res chain seq x y z
N MET A 1 -2.87 -9.09 -19.27
CA MET A 1 -1.52 -8.59 -18.93
C MET A 1 -1.47 -7.85 -17.58
N VAL A 2 -2.32 -6.85 -17.31
CA VAL A 2 -2.34 -6.10 -16.03
C VAL A 2 -2.49 -7.03 -14.83
N ALA A 3 -3.50 -7.91 -14.81
CA ALA A 3 -3.70 -8.87 -13.71
C ALA A 3 -2.48 -9.77 -13.47
N GLY A 4 -1.83 -10.25 -14.54
CA GLY A 4 -0.62 -11.04 -14.43
C GLY A 4 0.55 -10.24 -13.83
N ARG A 5 0.71 -8.96 -14.19
CA ARG A 5 1.70 -8.07 -13.61
C ARG A 5 1.43 -7.82 -12.11
N ILE A 6 0.16 -7.64 -11.73
CA ILE A 6 -0.26 -7.50 -10.33
C ILE A 6 0.12 -8.76 -9.54
N ALA A 7 -0.24 -9.94 -10.05
CA ALA A 7 0.02 -11.21 -9.38
C ALA A 7 1.53 -11.50 -9.22
N ALA A 8 2.34 -11.13 -10.20
CA ALA A 8 3.78 -11.35 -10.21
C ALA A 8 4.58 -10.32 -9.40
N SER A 9 3.93 -9.26 -8.90
CA SER A 9 4.63 -8.17 -8.19
C SER A 9 4.38 -8.23 -6.68
N PRO A 10 5.41 -8.00 -5.83
CA PRO A 10 5.20 -7.76 -4.40
C PRO A 10 4.20 -6.63 -4.15
N VAL A 11 3.53 -6.64 -2.99
CA VAL A 11 2.41 -5.72 -2.71
C VAL A 11 2.80 -4.24 -2.81
N GLN A 12 3.99 -3.88 -2.37
CA GLN A 12 4.52 -2.52 -2.39
C GLN A 12 5.07 -2.09 -3.76
N ARG A 13 5.12 -2.97 -4.73
CA ARG A 13 5.72 -2.64 -6.03
C ARG A 13 4.65 -2.15 -6.99
N LYS A 14 4.78 -0.91 -7.45
CA LYS A 14 3.93 -0.39 -8.51
C LYS A 14 4.04 -1.23 -9.77
N ILE A 15 2.91 -1.55 -10.38
CA ILE A 15 2.86 -2.30 -11.64
C ILE A 15 3.44 -1.49 -12.81
N SER A 16 3.42 -0.16 -12.70
CA SER A 16 4.02 0.78 -13.65
C SER A 16 5.53 0.94 -13.51
N ARG A 17 6.18 0.22 -12.58
CA ARG A 17 7.63 0.32 -12.35
C ARG A 17 8.44 -0.09 -13.59
N VAL A 18 9.16 0.87 -14.18
CA VAL A 18 9.94 0.68 -15.41
C VAL A 18 11.04 -0.40 -15.27
N LYS A 19 11.71 -0.47 -14.11
CA LYS A 19 12.73 -1.50 -13.82
C LYS A 19 12.21 -2.94 -13.85
N THR A 20 10.89 -3.14 -13.78
CA THR A 20 10.28 -4.48 -13.87
C THR A 20 10.31 -5.01 -15.30
N GLY A 21 10.62 -4.17 -16.29
CA GLY A 21 10.68 -4.50 -17.71
C GLY A 21 9.37 -4.24 -18.45
N ALA A 22 9.46 -4.27 -19.76
CA ALA A 22 8.33 -4.10 -20.66
C ALA A 22 7.33 -5.25 -20.56
N LEU A 23 6.13 -5.02 -21.04
CA LEU A 23 5.12 -6.07 -21.25
C LEU A 23 5.48 -6.89 -22.50
N THR A 24 5.18 -8.18 -22.47
CA THR A 24 5.36 -9.07 -23.63
C THR A 24 4.22 -8.88 -24.64
N ALA A 25 4.28 -7.78 -25.38
CA ALA A 25 3.35 -7.49 -26.48
C ALA A 25 4.16 -6.93 -27.64
N GLN A 26 3.81 -7.33 -28.86
CA GLN A 26 4.42 -6.78 -30.08
C GLN A 26 3.78 -5.44 -30.44
N GLU A 27 2.47 -5.36 -30.31
CA GLU A 27 1.68 -4.14 -30.56
C GLU A 27 0.59 -3.99 -29.53
N MET A 28 0.27 -2.76 -29.17
CA MET A 28 -0.84 -2.40 -28.28
C MET A 28 -1.66 -1.28 -28.90
N TYR A 29 -2.97 -1.39 -28.76
CA TYR A 29 -3.93 -0.45 -29.31
C TYR A 29 -4.86 0.08 -28.22
N ILE A 30 -5.29 1.34 -28.38
CA ILE A 30 -6.41 1.95 -27.68
C ILE A 30 -7.51 2.17 -28.74
N GLY A 31 -8.55 1.36 -28.70
CA GLY A 31 -9.51 1.28 -29.82
C GLY A 31 -8.81 0.77 -31.08
N THR A 32 -8.76 1.60 -32.12
CA THR A 32 -8.08 1.32 -33.39
C THR A 32 -6.72 2.03 -33.54
N THR A 33 -6.31 2.82 -32.55
CA THR A 33 -5.08 3.64 -32.59
C THR A 33 -3.96 2.94 -31.83
N LEU A 34 -2.77 2.86 -32.43
CA LEU A 34 -1.57 2.39 -31.73
C LEU A 34 -1.30 3.27 -30.50
N VAL A 35 -0.87 2.65 -29.41
CA VAL A 35 -0.55 3.35 -28.14
C VAL A 35 0.45 4.49 -28.35
N ASP A 36 1.43 4.32 -29.23
CA ASP A 36 2.45 5.34 -29.54
C ASP A 36 1.87 6.63 -30.15
N MET A 37 0.68 6.54 -30.76
CA MET A 37 -0.02 7.64 -31.41
C MET A 37 -1.27 8.08 -30.64
N ALA A 38 -1.61 7.38 -29.56
CA ALA A 38 -2.81 7.68 -28.78
C ALA A 38 -2.51 8.76 -27.73
N ASP A 39 -3.52 9.54 -27.40
CA ASP A 39 -3.47 10.47 -26.28
C ASP A 39 -3.59 9.71 -24.94
N VAL A 40 -2.48 9.11 -24.54
CA VAL A 40 -2.38 8.30 -23.31
C VAL A 40 -2.53 9.17 -22.06
N GLU A 41 -2.07 10.43 -22.12
CA GLU A 41 -2.12 11.34 -20.98
C GLU A 41 -3.56 11.69 -20.61
N ALA A 42 -4.39 12.06 -21.60
CA ALA A 42 -5.80 12.35 -21.36
C ALA A 42 -6.62 11.16 -20.82
N ILE A 43 -6.20 9.94 -21.11
CA ILE A 43 -6.84 8.72 -20.58
C ILE A 43 -6.35 8.43 -19.16
N ASP A 44 -5.06 8.61 -18.90
CA ASP A 44 -4.44 8.43 -17.59
C ASP A 44 -4.99 9.46 -16.57
N GLU A 45 -5.16 10.71 -16.97
CA GLU A 45 -5.79 11.76 -16.14
C GLU A 45 -7.24 11.43 -15.72
N LYS A 46 -7.94 10.65 -16.50
CA LYS A 46 -9.28 10.14 -16.16
C LYS A 46 -9.27 8.95 -15.21
N GLY A 47 -8.09 8.54 -14.74
CA GLY A 47 -7.93 7.44 -13.78
C GLY A 47 -7.99 6.04 -14.40
N PHE A 48 -7.83 5.89 -15.72
CA PHE A 48 -7.73 4.58 -16.34
C PHE A 48 -6.29 4.06 -16.36
N ILE A 49 -6.14 2.76 -16.21
CA ILE A 49 -4.85 2.09 -16.42
C ILE A 49 -4.60 2.00 -17.91
N THR A 50 -3.57 2.67 -18.39
CA THR A 50 -3.17 2.69 -19.80
C THR A 50 -1.76 2.16 -19.99
N PHE A 51 -1.36 2.09 -21.26
CA PHE A 51 -0.02 1.68 -21.65
C PHE A 51 0.70 2.84 -22.33
N ARG A 52 2.02 2.87 -22.21
CA ARG A 52 2.87 3.89 -22.83
C ARG A 52 4.19 3.31 -23.29
N THR A 53 4.86 4.02 -24.16
CA THR A 53 6.26 3.79 -24.55
C THR A 53 7.17 4.82 -23.90
N PHE A 54 8.47 4.56 -23.88
CA PHE A 54 9.48 5.48 -23.40
C PHE A 54 10.59 5.65 -24.45
N VAL A 55 11.03 6.88 -24.66
CA VAL A 55 12.20 7.15 -25.50
C VAL A 55 13.42 6.43 -24.93
N GLY A 56 14.11 5.68 -25.77
CA GLY A 56 15.29 4.91 -25.36
C GLY A 56 15.00 3.57 -24.68
N LYS A 57 13.74 3.13 -24.61
CA LYS A 57 13.35 1.81 -24.09
C LYS A 57 12.38 1.11 -25.05
N ALA A 58 12.72 -0.12 -25.45
CA ALA A 58 11.84 -0.91 -26.29
C ALA A 58 10.66 -1.51 -25.48
N GLY A 59 9.51 -1.62 -26.14
CA GLY A 59 8.30 -2.27 -25.63
C GLY A 59 7.36 -1.34 -24.87
N TYR A 60 6.28 -1.92 -24.41
CA TYR A 60 5.18 -1.21 -23.75
C TYR A 60 5.25 -1.34 -22.23
N PHE A 61 4.87 -0.28 -21.54
CA PHE A 61 4.86 -0.19 -20.09
C PHE A 61 3.48 0.26 -19.60
N ILE A 62 3.11 -0.12 -18.40
CA ILE A 62 1.90 0.40 -17.76
C ILE A 62 2.18 1.85 -17.34
N ALA A 63 1.26 2.78 -17.62
CA ALA A 63 1.43 4.20 -17.34
C ALA A 63 1.34 4.49 -15.84
N ASP A 64 0.28 4.02 -15.18
CA ASP A 64 0.12 4.13 -13.72
C ASP A 64 -0.79 2.99 -13.20
N ASP A 65 -1.02 2.96 -11.88
CA ASP A 65 -1.77 1.92 -11.17
C ASP A 65 -3.07 2.46 -10.52
N HIS A 66 -3.81 3.28 -11.24
CA HIS A 66 -5.05 3.90 -10.77
C HIS A 66 -6.11 2.90 -10.32
N LEU A 67 -6.90 3.31 -9.33
CA LEU A 67 -8.19 2.73 -8.97
C LEU A 67 -9.32 3.71 -9.29
N ALA A 68 -10.53 3.21 -9.42
CA ALA A 68 -11.73 4.00 -9.72
C ALA A 68 -12.24 4.76 -8.47
N THR A 69 -11.34 5.53 -7.84
CA THR A 69 -11.61 6.38 -6.67
C THR A 69 -11.17 7.80 -6.97
N ALA A 70 -11.55 8.76 -6.12
CA ALA A 70 -11.09 10.14 -6.27
C ALA A 70 -9.56 10.22 -6.15
N ALA A 71 -8.93 11.13 -6.88
CA ALA A 71 -7.47 11.32 -6.86
C ALA A 71 -6.93 11.71 -5.48
N SER A 72 -7.78 12.29 -4.62
CA SER A 72 -7.46 12.65 -3.23
C SER A 72 -7.69 11.52 -2.23
N ASP A 73 -8.17 10.36 -2.66
CA ASP A 73 -8.36 9.18 -1.82
C ASP A 73 -7.01 8.49 -1.58
N ASP A 74 -6.71 8.14 -0.33
CA ASP A 74 -5.49 7.40 0.05
C ASP A 74 -5.40 6.04 -0.65
N TYR A 75 -6.54 5.50 -1.07
CA TYR A 75 -6.66 4.23 -1.80
C TYR A 75 -6.76 4.39 -3.32
N ASN A 76 -6.30 5.50 -3.86
CA ASN A 76 -6.38 5.78 -5.31
C ASN A 76 -5.43 4.93 -6.17
N SER A 77 -4.56 4.12 -5.56
CA SER A 77 -3.64 3.25 -6.29
C SER A 77 -3.78 1.78 -5.88
N ILE A 78 -3.61 0.87 -6.86
CA ILE A 78 -3.57 -0.57 -6.63
C ILE A 78 -2.52 -0.93 -5.58
N THR A 79 -1.37 -0.28 -5.62
CA THR A 79 -0.25 -0.55 -4.72
C THR A 79 -0.63 -0.22 -3.28
N ASN A 80 -1.18 0.96 -3.01
CA ASN A 80 -1.60 1.35 -1.66
C ASN A 80 -2.68 0.40 -1.14
N ARG A 81 -3.68 0.09 -1.98
CA ARG A 81 -4.74 -0.85 -1.61
C ARG A 81 -4.20 -2.23 -1.24
N ARG A 82 -3.26 -2.76 -2.01
CA ARG A 82 -2.64 -4.07 -1.73
C ARG A 82 -1.81 -4.07 -0.44
N VAL A 83 -1.14 -2.96 -0.14
CA VAL A 83 -0.39 -2.81 1.12
C VAL A 83 -1.34 -2.88 2.31
N ILE A 84 -2.43 -2.11 2.29
CA ILE A 84 -3.45 -2.11 3.34
C ILE A 84 -4.11 -3.49 3.47
N ASP A 85 -4.50 -4.12 2.36
CA ASP A 85 -5.12 -5.45 2.38
C ASP A 85 -4.18 -6.53 2.95
N LYS A 86 -2.87 -6.39 2.75
CA LYS A 86 -1.89 -7.27 3.37
C LYS A 86 -1.78 -7.00 4.87
N ALA A 87 -1.69 -5.74 5.29
CA ALA A 87 -1.63 -5.38 6.71
C ALA A 87 -2.88 -5.87 7.45
N TYR A 88 -4.06 -5.66 6.88
CA TYR A 88 -5.30 -6.18 7.44
C TYR A 88 -5.28 -7.70 7.61
N ARG A 89 -4.82 -8.46 6.62
CA ARG A 89 -4.74 -9.92 6.72
C ARG A 89 -3.76 -10.38 7.78
N VAL A 90 -2.62 -9.70 7.94
CA VAL A 90 -1.65 -10.01 8.98
C VAL A 90 -2.27 -9.77 10.35
N ALA A 91 -2.86 -8.60 10.57
CA ALA A 91 -3.52 -8.26 11.83
C ALA A 91 -4.70 -9.24 12.12
N TYR A 92 -5.51 -9.55 11.11
CA TYR A 92 -6.62 -10.48 11.25
C TYR A 92 -6.16 -11.86 11.75
N VAL A 93 -5.12 -12.42 11.14
CA VAL A 93 -4.58 -13.74 11.55
C VAL A 93 -4.01 -13.70 12.95
N THR A 94 -3.32 -12.60 13.32
CA THR A 94 -2.76 -12.42 14.67
C THR A 94 -3.88 -12.38 15.73
N LEU A 95 -4.97 -11.68 15.43
CA LEU A 95 -6.07 -11.49 16.38
C LEU A 95 -7.09 -12.65 16.43
N LEU A 96 -6.95 -13.66 15.57
CA LEU A 96 -7.88 -14.81 15.56
C LEU A 96 -7.83 -15.63 16.84
N GLU A 97 -6.66 -15.70 17.48
CA GLU A 97 -6.47 -16.49 18.71
C GLU A 97 -7.12 -15.78 19.92
N ASP A 98 -7.29 -14.46 19.86
CA ASP A 98 -7.95 -13.67 20.91
C ASP A 98 -9.49 -13.63 20.77
N LEU A 99 -10.01 -14.20 19.69
CA LEU A 99 -11.45 -14.18 19.43
C LEU A 99 -12.22 -15.08 20.39
N ASN A 100 -13.12 -14.49 21.18
CA ASN A 100 -13.86 -15.11 22.27
C ASN A 100 -13.00 -15.58 23.46
N ASP A 101 -11.77 -15.08 23.56
CA ASP A 101 -10.95 -15.29 24.74
C ASP A 101 -11.41 -14.38 25.92
N GLU A 102 -10.96 -14.69 27.11
CA GLU A 102 -11.28 -14.00 28.35
C GLU A 102 -10.50 -12.68 28.44
N ILE A 103 -11.22 -11.55 28.36
CA ILE A 103 -10.61 -10.23 28.38
C ILE A 103 -10.71 -9.62 29.77
N PRO A 104 -9.58 -9.25 30.39
CA PRO A 104 -9.61 -8.57 31.69
C PRO A 104 -10.18 -7.15 31.54
N VAL A 105 -11.22 -6.87 32.29
CA VAL A 105 -11.88 -5.55 32.32
C VAL A 105 -11.71 -4.88 33.67
N SER A 106 -11.75 -3.57 33.66
CA SER A 106 -11.74 -2.73 34.88
C SER A 106 -13.08 -2.84 35.62
N THR A 107 -13.13 -2.28 36.83
CA THR A 107 -14.37 -2.18 37.62
C THR A 107 -15.48 -1.39 36.91
N GLU A 108 -15.14 -0.58 35.93
CA GLU A 108 -16.07 0.20 35.09
C GLU A 108 -16.45 -0.53 33.78
N GLY A 109 -15.98 -1.76 33.57
CA GLY A 109 -16.24 -2.52 32.35
C GLY A 109 -15.40 -2.11 31.14
N LYS A 110 -14.35 -1.29 31.34
CA LYS A 110 -13.43 -0.85 30.30
C LYS A 110 -12.27 -1.82 30.15
N LEU A 111 -11.62 -1.79 28.99
CA LEU A 111 -10.42 -2.58 28.71
C LEU A 111 -9.27 -2.17 29.63
N THR A 112 -8.50 -3.14 30.10
CA THR A 112 -7.32 -2.84 30.92
C THR A 112 -6.16 -2.36 30.05
N PRO A 113 -5.42 -1.31 30.47
CA PRO A 113 -4.31 -0.78 29.69
C PRO A 113 -3.22 -1.82 29.37
N ALA A 114 -2.98 -2.75 30.29
CA ALA A 114 -1.98 -3.79 30.10
C ALA A 114 -2.36 -4.78 28.99
N TRP A 115 -3.61 -5.19 28.95
CA TRP A 115 -4.11 -6.07 27.89
C TRP A 115 -4.09 -5.36 26.52
N CYS A 116 -4.54 -4.11 26.46
CA CYS A 116 -4.49 -3.32 25.21
C CYS A 116 -3.05 -3.21 24.69
N ALA A 117 -2.09 -2.88 25.57
CA ALA A 117 -0.68 -2.75 25.17
C ALA A 117 -0.08 -4.08 24.66
N SER A 118 -0.51 -5.22 25.23
CA SER A 118 -0.10 -6.54 24.73
C SER A 118 -0.59 -6.78 23.31
N ILE A 119 -1.89 -6.60 23.06
CA ILE A 119 -2.49 -6.79 21.74
C ILE A 119 -1.92 -5.81 20.70
N GLU A 120 -1.77 -4.53 21.06
CA GLU A 120 -1.12 -3.52 20.21
C GLU A 120 0.28 -3.99 19.78
N SER A 121 1.09 -4.45 20.75
CA SER A 121 2.44 -4.95 20.50
C SER A 121 2.46 -6.20 19.64
N ASP A 122 1.54 -7.15 19.85
CA ASP A 122 1.46 -8.39 19.09
C ASP A 122 1.13 -8.12 17.62
N VAL A 123 0.15 -7.24 17.36
CA VAL A 123 -0.21 -6.81 16.00
C VAL A 123 0.93 -6.06 15.33
N GLU A 124 1.55 -5.09 16.02
CA GLU A 124 2.70 -4.34 15.49
C GLU A 124 3.86 -5.26 15.14
N ASN A 125 4.26 -6.14 16.05
CA ASN A 125 5.36 -7.08 15.84
C ASN A 125 5.09 -8.02 14.67
N ALA A 126 3.86 -8.51 14.52
CA ALA A 126 3.47 -9.35 13.38
C ALA A 126 3.57 -8.59 12.04
N VAL A 127 3.11 -7.34 12.01
CA VAL A 127 3.20 -6.49 10.81
C VAL A 127 4.66 -6.12 10.51
N ILE A 128 5.46 -5.78 11.51
CA ILE A 128 6.90 -5.50 11.35
C ILE A 128 7.60 -6.72 10.74
N ALA A 129 7.40 -7.90 11.29
CA ALA A 129 8.04 -9.13 10.84
C ALA A 129 7.62 -9.51 9.40
N GLN A 130 6.35 -9.36 9.06
CA GLN A 130 5.82 -9.81 7.76
C GLN A 130 5.85 -8.74 6.67
N MET A 131 5.90 -7.46 7.04
CA MET A 131 5.83 -6.35 6.07
C MET A 131 7.03 -5.42 6.11
N THR A 132 7.37 -4.81 7.24
CA THR A 132 8.50 -3.87 7.35
C THR A 132 9.82 -4.57 7.02
N ALA A 133 10.09 -5.71 7.64
CA ALA A 133 11.29 -6.51 7.39
C ALA A 133 11.44 -6.95 5.92
N ASN A 134 10.34 -7.04 5.18
CA ASN A 134 10.32 -7.37 3.75
C ASN A 134 10.26 -6.13 2.84
N GLY A 135 10.42 -4.92 3.38
CA GLY A 135 10.36 -3.67 2.64
C GLY A 135 8.98 -3.37 2.03
N ASN A 136 7.90 -3.93 2.60
CA ASN A 136 6.54 -3.69 2.11
C ASN A 136 5.98 -2.36 2.62
N LEU A 137 6.52 -1.84 3.72
CA LEU A 137 6.17 -0.54 4.30
C LEU A 137 7.33 0.45 4.14
N GLY A 138 6.99 1.73 4.11
CA GLY A 138 7.94 2.81 4.20
C GLY A 138 8.32 3.01 5.66
N ASN A 139 9.62 2.96 5.95
CA ASN A 139 10.18 3.34 7.24
C ASN A 139 11.44 4.15 7.01
N ASP A 140 11.83 4.96 7.98
CA ASP A 140 13.13 5.61 7.97
C ASP A 140 14.15 4.66 8.62
N PRO A 141 15.11 4.12 7.85
CA PRO A 141 16.10 3.19 8.41
C PRO A 141 17.07 3.87 9.40
N THR A 142 17.07 5.20 9.48
CA THR A 142 17.90 5.96 10.43
C THR A 142 17.18 6.26 11.75
N ASP A 143 15.85 6.09 11.78
CA ASP A 143 15.04 6.20 12.99
C ASP A 143 14.57 4.81 13.45
N ALA A 144 15.16 4.34 14.54
CA ALA A 144 14.80 3.03 15.11
C ALA A 144 13.34 2.95 15.62
N ASN A 145 12.68 4.10 15.80
CA ASN A 145 11.30 4.15 16.25
C ASN A 145 10.30 4.18 15.08
N ASP A 146 10.75 4.41 13.86
CA ASP A 146 9.89 4.39 12.67
C ASP A 146 9.78 2.98 12.10
N SER A 147 8.89 2.18 12.67
CA SER A 147 8.59 0.83 12.18
C SER A 147 7.71 0.83 10.92
N GLY A 148 7.13 1.97 10.56
CA GLY A 148 6.14 2.09 9.47
C GLY A 148 4.76 1.53 9.83
N VAL A 149 4.52 1.18 11.08
CA VAL A 149 3.23 0.69 11.60
C VAL A 149 2.94 1.28 12.97
N ASP A 150 1.67 1.54 13.23
CA ASP A 150 1.15 2.01 14.50
C ASP A 150 -0.19 1.33 14.76
N CYS A 151 -0.34 0.72 15.93
CA CYS A 151 -1.56 0.05 16.37
C CYS A 151 -2.07 0.70 17.64
N ALA A 152 -3.33 1.06 17.68
CA ALA A 152 -3.93 1.71 18.84
C ALA A 152 -5.31 1.14 19.12
N ILE A 153 -5.56 0.87 20.40
CA ILE A 153 -6.87 0.44 20.93
C ILE A 153 -7.39 1.54 21.87
N ASP A 154 -8.59 2.00 21.61
CA ASP A 154 -9.28 2.90 22.56
C ASP A 154 -9.63 2.13 23.83
N ARG A 155 -9.07 2.54 24.97
CA ARG A 155 -9.27 1.91 26.29
C ARG A 155 -10.67 2.19 26.87
N ASP A 156 -11.37 3.18 26.35
CA ASP A 156 -12.71 3.57 26.85
C ASP A 156 -13.84 2.75 26.21
N GLN A 157 -13.52 1.74 25.40
CA GLN A 157 -14.53 0.86 24.79
C GLN A 157 -15.28 0.02 25.84
N ASP A 158 -16.60 0.03 25.74
CA ASP A 158 -17.48 -0.83 26.55
C ASP A 158 -17.70 -2.16 25.84
N ILE A 159 -16.98 -3.17 26.29
CA ILE A 159 -17.04 -4.52 25.74
C ILE A 159 -18.29 -5.28 26.16
N PHE A 160 -18.82 -5.01 27.36
CA PHE A 160 -20.01 -5.71 27.87
C PHE A 160 -21.25 -5.38 27.05
N THR A 161 -21.41 -4.13 26.66
CA THR A 161 -22.58 -3.70 25.88
C THR A 161 -22.45 -4.03 24.40
N LYS A 162 -21.25 -3.88 23.83
CA LYS A 162 -21.03 -4.00 22.38
C LYS A 162 -20.59 -5.39 21.94
N GLY A 163 -19.93 -6.17 22.79
CA GLY A 163 -19.40 -7.48 22.46
C GLY A 163 -18.35 -7.45 21.32
N LYS A 164 -17.72 -6.28 21.12
CA LYS A 164 -16.67 -6.09 20.09
C LYS A 164 -15.61 -5.12 20.53
N ILE A 165 -14.42 -5.27 19.99
CA ILE A 165 -13.30 -4.31 20.14
C ILE A 165 -12.99 -3.73 18.77
N GLU A 166 -12.77 -2.43 18.73
CA GLU A 166 -12.29 -1.71 17.56
C GLU A 166 -10.80 -1.42 17.72
N ILE A 167 -10.00 -1.88 16.78
CA ILE A 167 -8.55 -1.72 16.74
C ILE A 167 -8.18 -0.83 15.56
N GLY A 168 -7.48 0.25 15.81
CA GLY A 168 -6.95 1.14 14.79
C GLY A 168 -5.55 0.69 14.37
N LEU A 169 -5.39 0.24 13.12
CA LEU A 169 -4.10 -0.08 12.54
C LEU A 169 -3.75 0.94 11.45
N ARG A 170 -2.60 1.59 11.57
CA ARG A 170 -2.08 2.54 10.59
C ARG A 170 -0.77 2.02 10.04
N VAL A 171 -0.59 2.11 8.73
CA VAL A 171 0.64 1.69 8.06
C VAL A 171 1.14 2.78 7.11
N LYS A 172 2.45 2.92 7.01
CA LYS A 172 3.11 3.91 6.16
C LYS A 172 3.51 3.27 4.84
N PRO A 173 2.85 3.61 3.71
CA PRO A 173 3.24 3.08 2.40
C PRO A 173 4.57 3.69 1.94
N ASN A 174 5.24 3.02 1.00
CA ASN A 174 6.41 3.57 0.32
C ASN A 174 6.04 4.76 -0.56
N GLY A 175 6.93 5.75 -0.67
CA GLY A 175 6.79 6.87 -1.59
C GLY A 175 7.16 6.48 -3.04
N TYR A 176 6.46 7.06 -4.03
CA TYR A 176 6.71 6.82 -5.46
C TYR A 176 6.78 8.13 -6.22
N ALA A 177 7.85 8.32 -7.00
CA ALA A 177 7.96 9.44 -7.93
C ALA A 177 7.31 9.05 -9.27
N LYS A 178 6.19 9.69 -9.62
CA LYS A 178 5.55 9.55 -10.94
C LYS A 178 6.30 10.36 -12.00
N TYR A 179 6.82 11.52 -11.63
CA TYR A 179 7.59 12.42 -12.48
C TYR A 179 8.94 12.72 -11.87
N ILE A 180 9.96 12.89 -12.69
CA ILE A 180 11.31 13.28 -12.30
C ILE A 180 11.73 14.45 -13.18
N ASP A 181 11.79 15.64 -12.61
CA ASP A 181 12.24 16.84 -13.32
C ASP A 181 13.75 17.03 -13.12
N VAL A 182 14.47 17.12 -14.22
CA VAL A 182 15.92 17.33 -14.22
C VAL A 182 16.23 18.76 -14.65
N LYS A 183 16.76 19.56 -13.74
CA LYS A 183 17.25 20.90 -14.04
C LYS A 183 18.70 20.80 -14.51
N LEU A 184 18.95 21.21 -15.74
CA LEU A 184 20.28 21.20 -16.34
C LEU A 184 20.92 22.62 -16.25
N GLY A 185 22.20 22.63 -15.96
CA GLY A 185 23.02 23.88 -15.94
C GLY A 185 24.48 23.51 -16.20
N PHE A 186 25.24 24.51 -16.61
CA PHE A 186 26.68 24.35 -16.75
C PHE A 186 27.36 24.49 -15.38
N LYS A 187 28.29 23.60 -15.08
CA LYS A 187 29.20 23.77 -13.95
C LYS A 187 30.22 24.80 -14.33
N THR A 188 30.15 26.02 -13.76
CA THR A 188 31.21 27.02 -13.80
C THR A 188 32.11 26.76 -12.60
N GLU A 189 33.43 26.76 -12.83
CA GLU A 189 34.42 26.64 -11.75
C GLU A 189 34.34 27.82 -10.78
#